data_3edff2349855a38bfab0835eff7fee67
#
_entry.id   3edff2349855a38bfab0835eff7fee67
#
_cell.length_a   1.000
_cell.length_b   1.000
_cell.length_c   1.000
_cell.angle_alpha   90.00
_cell.angle_beta   90.00
_cell.angle_gamma   90.00
#
_symmetry.space_group_name_H-M   'P 1'
#
loop_
_entity.id
_entity.type
_entity.pdbx_description
1 polymer ?
#
loop_
_entity_poly.entity_id
_entity_poly.type
_entity_poly.pdbx_seq_one_letter_code
_entity_poly.pdbx_strand_id
1 'polypeptide(L)'
;LVKTADGYKAIAHIRVGDRVFAKDEASGAMGYKHVTARYGNPYQETVYIKVSDGIGNSQTLISNKIHPFYSDGKWIKAEDLKAGSRLHSESGRTQTVRNTVVKPKPLKAYNLTVADWHTYFVKGNQAETEGVWVHNSCPPKRAPEYHAGTVSESAFLNSAEKWLGKNYQSYPNSRYVSQDGMRQVRYGYHETNSSTHHGHFESYDKPNGRVIENSAVTIIRD
;
A
#
# COMPACT_ATOMS: atom_id res chain seq x y z
N LEU A 1 -17.43 0.77 -0.82
CA LEU A 1 -17.44 0.20 -2.16
C LEU A 1 -16.27 0.75 -2.98
N VAL A 2 -15.76 -0.04 -3.94
CA VAL A 2 -14.69 0.34 -4.88
C VAL A 2 -15.28 0.33 -6.29
N LYS A 3 -14.95 1.33 -7.12
CA LYS A 3 -15.38 1.38 -8.51
C LYS A 3 -14.58 0.38 -9.35
N THR A 4 -15.29 -0.55 -9.98
CA THR A 4 -14.75 -1.55 -10.92
C THR A 4 -15.29 -1.32 -12.33
N ALA A 5 -14.77 -2.06 -13.30
CA ALA A 5 -15.28 -2.02 -14.67
C ALA A 5 -16.77 -2.42 -14.76
N ASP A 6 -17.24 -3.27 -13.84
CA ASP A 6 -18.59 -3.81 -13.79
C ASP A 6 -19.49 -3.06 -12.76
N GLY A 7 -19.11 -1.85 -12.36
CA GLY A 7 -19.80 -1.06 -11.35
C GLY A 7 -19.12 -1.08 -9.98
N TYR A 8 -19.86 -0.72 -8.95
CA TYR A 8 -19.30 -0.67 -7.59
C TYR A 8 -19.40 -2.02 -6.88
N LYS A 9 -18.28 -2.46 -6.30
CA LYS A 9 -18.12 -3.74 -5.58
C LYS A 9 -17.60 -3.50 -4.17
N ALA A 10 -18.06 -4.29 -3.20
CA ALA A 10 -17.53 -4.21 -1.84
C ALA A 10 -16.03 -4.52 -1.83
N ILE A 11 -15.21 -3.69 -1.17
CA ILE A 11 -13.75 -3.86 -1.12
C ILE A 11 -13.35 -5.24 -0.57
N ALA A 12 -14.16 -5.80 0.34
CA ALA A 12 -13.97 -7.14 0.87
C ALA A 12 -14.09 -8.25 -0.19
N HIS A 13 -14.76 -7.98 -1.30
CA HIS A 13 -14.97 -8.93 -2.39
C HIS A 13 -14.08 -8.69 -3.62
N ILE A 14 -13.27 -7.62 -3.62
CA ILE A 14 -12.26 -7.40 -4.65
C ILE A 14 -11.20 -8.50 -4.56
N ARG A 15 -10.73 -8.96 -5.69
CA ARG A 15 -9.70 -10.01 -5.83
C ARG A 15 -8.51 -9.50 -6.62
N VAL A 16 -7.36 -10.13 -6.45
CA VAL A 16 -6.22 -9.94 -7.36
C VAL A 16 -6.65 -10.30 -8.78
N GLY A 17 -6.32 -9.44 -9.76
CA GLY A 17 -6.75 -9.53 -11.14
C GLY A 17 -8.01 -8.72 -11.46
N ASP A 18 -8.85 -8.34 -10.48
CA ASP A 18 -9.97 -7.42 -10.72
C ASP A 18 -9.45 -6.07 -11.26
N ARG A 19 -10.25 -5.39 -12.07
CA ARG A 19 -9.92 -4.06 -12.59
C ARG A 19 -10.69 -2.99 -11.83
N VAL A 20 -9.97 -2.07 -11.20
CA VAL A 20 -10.55 -0.95 -10.44
C VAL A 20 -10.24 0.38 -11.12
N PHE A 21 -11.17 1.32 -11.02
CA PHE A 21 -10.97 2.66 -11.56
C PHE A 21 -9.96 3.42 -10.73
N ALA A 22 -8.94 3.95 -11.37
CA ALA A 22 -7.77 4.55 -10.78
C ALA A 22 -7.39 5.85 -11.51
N LYS A 23 -6.56 6.65 -10.89
CA LYS A 23 -6.02 7.89 -11.47
C LYS A 23 -4.51 7.94 -11.24
N ASP A 24 -3.77 8.30 -12.28
CA ASP A 24 -2.34 8.58 -12.18
C ASP A 24 -2.12 9.92 -11.49
N GLU A 25 -1.31 9.89 -10.44
CA GLU A 25 -0.98 11.10 -9.66
C GLU A 25 -0.14 12.11 -10.47
N ALA A 26 0.76 11.62 -11.34
CA ALA A 26 1.67 12.46 -12.10
C ALA A 26 1.02 13.09 -13.33
N SER A 27 0.33 12.31 -14.14
CA SER A 27 -0.28 12.76 -15.39
C SER A 27 -1.74 13.18 -15.27
N GLY A 28 -2.42 12.75 -14.21
CA GLY A 28 -3.86 12.92 -14.04
C GLY A 28 -4.70 11.98 -14.91
N ALA A 29 -4.07 11.08 -15.69
CA ALA A 29 -4.77 10.10 -16.51
C ALA A 29 -5.65 9.18 -15.66
N MET A 30 -6.82 8.80 -16.17
CA MET A 30 -7.80 7.97 -15.48
C MET A 30 -8.09 6.72 -16.29
N GLY A 31 -8.32 5.60 -15.61
CA GLY A 31 -8.63 4.33 -16.27
C GLY A 31 -8.73 3.16 -15.32
N TYR A 32 -9.03 2.00 -15.87
CA TYR A 32 -9.13 0.77 -15.10
C TYR A 32 -7.77 0.05 -15.06
N LYS A 33 -7.28 -0.19 -13.84
CA LYS A 33 -6.01 -0.86 -13.57
C LYS A 33 -6.22 -2.14 -12.75
N HIS A 34 -5.35 -3.12 -12.94
CA HIS A 34 -5.43 -4.40 -12.23
C HIS A 34 -5.05 -4.26 -10.75
N VAL A 35 -5.79 -4.94 -9.90
CA VAL A 35 -5.41 -5.17 -8.50
C VAL A 35 -4.32 -6.25 -8.48
N THR A 36 -3.15 -5.91 -7.97
CA THR A 36 -1.98 -6.81 -7.86
C THR A 36 -1.83 -7.42 -6.48
N ALA A 37 -2.35 -6.76 -5.43
CA ALA A 37 -2.41 -7.32 -4.09
C ALA A 37 -3.63 -6.78 -3.32
N ARG A 38 -4.08 -7.54 -2.31
CA ARG A 38 -5.17 -7.17 -1.41
C ARG A 38 -4.81 -7.54 0.00
N TYR A 39 -5.02 -6.60 0.91
CA TYR A 39 -4.73 -6.74 2.33
C TYR A 39 -5.99 -6.57 3.17
N GLY A 40 -6.05 -7.25 4.31
CA GLY A 40 -7.15 -7.10 5.26
C GLY A 40 -6.58 -7.12 6.67
N ASN A 41 -6.42 -5.95 7.29
CA ASN A 41 -5.80 -5.79 8.60
C ASN A 41 -6.82 -5.40 9.67
N PRO A 42 -6.70 -5.96 10.90
CA PRO A 42 -7.51 -5.52 12.03
C PRO A 42 -6.97 -4.21 12.60
N TYR A 43 -7.88 -3.33 13.00
CA TYR A 43 -7.59 -2.09 13.72
C TYR A 43 -8.53 -2.00 14.93
N GLN A 44 -8.09 -1.36 16.00
CA GLN A 44 -8.90 -1.18 17.23
C GLN A 44 -9.85 0.01 17.13
N GLU A 45 -9.61 0.90 16.16
CA GLU A 45 -10.38 2.12 15.99
C GLU A 45 -10.87 2.27 14.55
N THR A 46 -12.00 2.93 14.41
CA THR A 46 -12.66 3.22 13.14
C THR A 46 -12.82 4.72 12.97
N VAL A 47 -12.43 5.24 11.81
CA VAL A 47 -12.68 6.61 11.40
C VAL A 47 -13.92 6.67 10.51
N TYR A 48 -14.86 7.53 10.88
CA TYR A 48 -16.08 7.84 10.12
C TYR A 48 -15.94 9.25 9.55
N ILE A 49 -15.96 9.37 8.23
CA ILE A 49 -15.81 10.63 7.51
C ILE A 49 -17.12 10.89 6.77
N LYS A 50 -17.89 11.86 7.24
CA LYS A 50 -19.13 12.29 6.56
C LYS A 50 -18.77 13.36 5.52
N VAL A 51 -19.13 13.12 4.26
CA VAL A 51 -18.90 14.06 3.16
C VAL A 51 -20.19 14.37 2.42
N SER A 52 -20.23 15.52 1.73
CA SER A 52 -21.37 15.96 0.92
C SER A 52 -20.89 16.48 -0.42
N ASP A 53 -21.64 16.21 -1.48
CA ASP A 53 -21.38 16.67 -2.86
C ASP A 53 -21.80 18.12 -3.13
N GLY A 54 -22.48 18.76 -2.16
CA GLY A 54 -22.96 20.14 -2.28
C GLY A 54 -24.29 20.31 -3.00
N ILE A 55 -24.86 19.25 -3.57
CA ILE A 55 -26.16 19.28 -4.28
C ILE A 55 -27.24 18.45 -3.57
N GLY A 56 -27.04 18.13 -2.30
CA GLY A 56 -28.01 17.44 -1.46
C GLY A 56 -27.65 16.03 -1.06
N ASN A 57 -26.68 15.37 -1.70
CA ASN A 57 -26.30 14.02 -1.36
C ASN A 57 -25.15 14.02 -0.36
N SER A 58 -25.09 12.96 0.43
CA SER A 58 -24.01 12.72 1.39
C SER A 58 -23.68 11.26 1.51
N GLN A 59 -22.46 10.97 1.95
CA GLN A 59 -22.02 9.62 2.26
C GLN A 59 -21.17 9.60 3.53
N THR A 60 -21.05 8.42 4.13
CA THR A 60 -20.09 8.18 5.21
C THR A 60 -19.06 7.16 4.72
N LEU A 61 -17.82 7.60 4.67
CA LEU A 61 -16.67 6.73 4.41
C LEU A 61 -16.19 6.14 5.73
N ILE A 62 -15.84 4.86 5.71
CA ILE A 62 -15.31 4.15 6.88
C ILE A 62 -13.88 3.74 6.57
N SER A 63 -12.95 4.11 7.45
CA SER A 63 -11.51 3.93 7.24
C SER A 63 -10.78 3.62 8.54
N ASN A 64 -9.52 3.17 8.42
CA ASN A 64 -8.55 3.25 9.50
C ASN A 64 -7.98 4.69 9.57
N LYS A 65 -7.23 5.00 10.62
CA LYS A 65 -6.68 6.35 10.85
C LYS A 65 -5.72 6.83 9.77
N ILE A 66 -4.88 5.94 9.26
CA ILE A 66 -3.72 6.29 8.42
C ILE A 66 -3.99 6.25 6.92
N HIS A 67 -5.17 5.83 6.48
CA HIS A 67 -5.49 5.70 5.06
C HIS A 67 -5.51 7.07 4.38
N PRO A 68 -4.78 7.29 3.26
CA PRO A 68 -4.69 8.59 2.63
C PRO A 68 -5.86 8.86 1.70
N PHE A 69 -6.42 10.06 1.83
CA PHE A 69 -7.40 10.66 0.94
C PHE A 69 -6.79 11.86 0.23
N TYR A 70 -7.05 12.03 -1.05
CA TYR A 70 -6.59 13.21 -1.77
C TYR A 70 -7.51 14.40 -1.48
N SER A 71 -6.96 15.41 -0.84
CA SER A 71 -7.69 16.61 -0.44
C SER A 71 -6.83 17.85 -0.64
N ASP A 72 -7.40 18.87 -1.27
CA ASP A 72 -6.77 20.19 -1.40
C ASP A 72 -5.32 20.13 -1.93
N GLY A 73 -5.09 19.27 -2.94
CA GLY A 73 -3.80 19.13 -3.63
C GLY A 73 -2.77 18.22 -2.96
N LYS A 74 -3.14 17.49 -1.90
CA LYS A 74 -2.22 16.61 -1.16
C LYS A 74 -2.91 15.39 -0.56
N TRP A 75 -2.10 14.39 -0.18
CA TRP A 75 -2.55 13.21 0.54
C TRP A 75 -2.67 13.52 2.04
N ILE A 76 -3.87 13.35 2.60
CA ILE A 76 -4.19 13.58 4.01
C ILE A 76 -4.67 12.26 4.63
N LYS A 77 -4.17 11.91 5.81
CA LYS A 77 -4.66 10.74 6.54
C LYS A 77 -6.12 10.92 6.94
N ALA A 78 -6.86 9.82 7.01
CA ALA A 78 -8.26 9.83 7.39
C ALA A 78 -8.53 10.57 8.72
N GLU A 79 -7.67 10.37 9.74
CA GLU A 79 -7.81 11.02 11.05
C GLU A 79 -7.57 12.54 11.04
N ASP A 80 -6.79 13.01 10.06
CA ASP A 80 -6.40 14.43 9.93
C ASP A 80 -7.37 15.25 9.07
N LEU A 81 -8.35 14.60 8.42
CA LEU A 81 -9.38 15.29 7.64
C LEU A 81 -10.29 16.11 8.55
N LYS A 82 -10.50 17.38 8.18
CA LYS A 82 -11.30 18.33 8.94
C LYS A 82 -12.54 18.76 8.17
N ALA A 83 -13.53 19.27 8.87
CA ALA A 83 -14.67 19.94 8.22
C ALA A 83 -14.17 21.03 7.26
N GLY A 84 -14.69 21.03 6.02
CA GLY A 84 -14.22 21.90 4.94
C GLY A 84 -13.16 21.28 4.02
N SER A 85 -12.45 20.21 4.39
CA SER A 85 -11.54 19.49 3.47
C SER A 85 -12.29 19.04 2.22
N ARG A 86 -11.69 19.22 1.03
CA ARG A 86 -12.33 18.91 -0.27
C ARG A 86 -11.70 17.66 -0.88
N LEU A 87 -12.42 16.55 -0.82
CA LEU A 87 -12.00 15.28 -1.40
C LEU A 87 -12.31 15.23 -2.90
N HIS A 88 -11.35 14.82 -3.72
CA HIS A 88 -11.53 14.69 -5.16
C HIS A 88 -12.37 13.46 -5.50
N SER A 89 -13.38 13.66 -6.38
CA SER A 89 -14.24 12.60 -6.91
C SER A 89 -13.77 12.09 -8.25
N GLU A 90 -14.31 10.95 -8.63
CA GLU A 90 -14.02 10.28 -9.91
C GLU A 90 -14.35 11.10 -11.15
N SER A 91 -15.29 12.05 -11.09
CA SER A 91 -15.63 12.98 -12.17
C SER A 91 -14.73 14.23 -12.19
N GLY A 92 -13.77 14.36 -11.27
CA GLY A 92 -12.98 15.58 -11.08
C GLY A 92 -13.65 16.64 -10.20
N ARG A 93 -14.92 16.46 -9.81
CA ARG A 93 -15.58 17.30 -8.82
C ARG A 93 -15.02 17.04 -7.42
N THR A 94 -15.44 17.84 -6.46
CA THR A 94 -15.04 17.65 -5.06
C THR A 94 -16.25 17.39 -4.16
N GLN A 95 -16.02 16.61 -3.11
CA GLN A 95 -16.96 16.42 -2.02
C GLN A 95 -16.36 17.01 -0.74
N THR A 96 -17.13 17.76 0.00
CA THR A 96 -16.69 18.46 1.20
C THR A 96 -16.90 17.62 2.44
N VAL A 97 -15.84 17.44 3.23
CA VAL A 97 -15.91 16.81 4.55
C VAL A 97 -16.77 17.68 5.47
N ARG A 98 -17.80 17.07 6.05
CA ARG A 98 -18.67 17.71 7.04
C ARG A 98 -18.23 17.42 8.46
N ASN A 99 -17.75 16.20 8.69
CA ASN A 99 -17.33 15.76 10.00
C ASN A 99 -16.42 14.53 9.87
N THR A 100 -15.44 14.45 10.77
CA THR A 100 -14.58 13.25 10.95
C THR A 100 -14.63 12.84 12.42
N VAL A 101 -14.96 11.59 12.70
CA VAL A 101 -15.05 11.05 14.05
C VAL A 101 -14.26 9.74 14.14
N VAL A 102 -13.35 9.69 15.09
CA VAL A 102 -12.66 8.44 15.47
C VAL A 102 -13.42 7.79 16.61
N LYS A 103 -13.73 6.50 16.48
CA LYS A 103 -14.41 5.72 17.52
C LYS A 103 -13.58 4.51 17.93
N PRO A 104 -13.56 4.13 19.21
CA PRO A 104 -12.92 2.91 19.70
C PRO A 104 -13.79 1.69 19.32
N LYS A 105 -13.90 1.43 18.03
CA LYS A 105 -14.64 0.32 17.45
C LYS A 105 -13.73 -0.49 16.55
N PRO A 106 -13.58 -1.80 16.78
CA PRO A 106 -12.78 -2.65 15.92
C PRO A 106 -13.22 -2.60 14.46
N LEU A 107 -12.24 -2.54 13.56
CA LEU A 107 -12.44 -2.49 12.11
C LEU A 107 -11.50 -3.51 11.45
N LYS A 108 -12.04 -4.35 10.57
CA LYS A 108 -11.25 -5.03 9.56
C LYS A 108 -11.20 -4.14 8.32
N ALA A 109 -10.12 -3.37 8.16
CA ALA A 109 -9.94 -2.51 6.99
C ALA A 109 -9.25 -3.29 5.87
N TYR A 110 -9.69 -3.03 4.65
CA TYR A 110 -9.09 -3.58 3.44
C TYR A 110 -8.35 -2.50 2.66
N ASN A 111 -7.26 -2.91 2.01
CA ASN A 111 -6.50 -2.07 1.10
C ASN A 111 -6.13 -2.86 -0.16
N LEU A 112 -5.91 -2.16 -1.27
CA LEU A 112 -5.61 -2.75 -2.56
C LEU A 112 -4.29 -2.18 -3.07
N THR A 113 -3.42 -3.01 -3.63
CA THR A 113 -2.36 -2.52 -4.51
C THR A 113 -2.90 -2.52 -5.93
N VAL A 114 -2.85 -1.36 -6.56
CA VAL A 114 -3.30 -1.14 -7.94
C VAL A 114 -2.08 -0.92 -8.81
N ALA A 115 -1.99 -1.67 -9.91
CA ALA A 115 -0.86 -1.60 -10.84
C ALA A 115 -0.62 -0.17 -11.34
N ASP A 116 0.63 0.19 -11.53
CA ASP A 116 1.15 1.44 -12.07
C ASP A 116 0.83 2.69 -11.23
N TRP A 117 -0.44 2.92 -10.89
CA TRP A 117 -0.90 4.20 -10.34
C TRP A 117 -1.11 4.20 -8.82
N HIS A 118 -1.19 3.05 -8.17
CA HIS A 118 -1.31 2.91 -6.71
C HIS A 118 -2.48 3.68 -6.06
N THR A 119 -3.50 4.04 -6.82
CA THR A 119 -4.67 4.78 -6.38
C THR A 119 -5.95 4.10 -6.84
N TYR A 120 -7.08 4.44 -6.25
CA TYR A 120 -8.40 3.99 -6.67
C TYR A 120 -9.50 4.88 -6.08
N PHE A 121 -10.77 4.61 -6.43
CA PHE A 121 -11.91 5.38 -5.95
C PHE A 121 -12.80 4.54 -5.07
N VAL A 122 -13.19 5.12 -3.92
CA VAL A 122 -14.05 4.46 -2.92
C VAL A 122 -15.25 5.32 -2.58
N LYS A 123 -16.38 4.66 -2.29
CA LYS A 123 -17.57 5.33 -1.73
C LYS A 123 -18.19 4.55 -0.58
N GLY A 124 -19.04 5.21 0.18
CA GLY A 124 -19.87 4.59 1.21
C GLY A 124 -20.87 3.60 0.63
N ASN A 125 -21.36 2.68 1.46
CA ASN A 125 -22.43 1.79 1.07
C ASN A 125 -23.73 2.59 0.84
N GLN A 126 -24.51 2.18 -0.17
CA GLN A 126 -25.83 2.78 -0.49
C GLN A 126 -25.78 4.31 -0.72
N ALA A 127 -24.62 4.87 -1.07
CA ALA A 127 -24.47 6.29 -1.33
C ALA A 127 -24.82 6.62 -2.80
N GLU A 128 -25.54 7.71 -3.02
CA GLU A 128 -25.79 8.26 -4.36
C GLU A 128 -24.63 9.11 -4.89
N THR A 129 -23.69 9.47 -4.00
CA THR A 129 -22.49 10.24 -4.34
C THR A 129 -21.48 9.39 -5.10
N GLU A 130 -20.56 10.06 -5.80
CA GLU A 130 -19.43 9.44 -6.49
C GLU A 130 -18.36 8.91 -5.51
N GLY A 131 -17.49 8.05 -6.00
CA GLY A 131 -16.29 7.64 -5.27
C GLY A 131 -15.31 8.80 -5.07
N VAL A 132 -14.61 8.80 -3.95
CA VAL A 132 -13.52 9.73 -3.67
C VAL A 132 -12.16 9.07 -3.89
N TRP A 133 -11.18 9.86 -4.28
CA TRP A 133 -9.85 9.41 -4.63
C TRP A 133 -9.02 9.09 -3.39
N VAL A 134 -8.54 7.86 -3.32
CA VAL A 134 -7.69 7.36 -2.24
C VAL A 134 -6.42 6.74 -2.80
N HIS A 135 -5.38 6.79 -2.01
CA HIS A 135 -4.14 6.07 -2.31
C HIS A 135 -4.17 4.72 -1.63
N ASN A 136 -3.59 3.68 -2.24
CA ASN A 136 -3.24 2.51 -1.45
C ASN A 136 -2.24 3.01 -0.40
N SER A 137 -2.73 3.20 0.82
CA SER A 137 -1.93 3.77 1.90
C SER A 137 -0.57 3.13 1.92
N CYS A 138 0.43 3.94 1.80
CA CYS A 138 1.83 3.58 1.72
C CYS A 138 2.02 2.09 1.48
N PRO A 139 2.53 1.66 0.36
CA PRO A 139 3.07 0.32 0.35
C PRO A 139 3.83 0.23 1.67
N PRO A 140 3.77 -0.86 2.38
CA PRO A 140 4.56 -1.02 3.58
C PRO A 140 5.92 -0.42 3.28
N LYS A 141 6.57 0.25 4.21
CA LYS A 141 7.92 0.84 4.01
C LYS A 141 8.85 -0.13 3.29
N ARG A 142 8.40 -1.34 3.15
CA ARG A 142 9.01 -2.51 2.54
C ARG A 142 7.94 -3.31 1.79
N ALA A 143 8.26 -3.85 0.61
CA ALA A 143 7.41 -4.80 -0.12
C ALA A 143 7.01 -5.99 0.77
N PRO A 144 5.83 -6.59 0.56
CA PRO A 144 5.49 -7.84 1.21
C PRO A 144 6.57 -8.87 0.99
N GLU A 145 6.89 -9.61 2.03
CA GLU A 145 7.87 -10.68 1.97
C GLU A 145 7.29 -11.84 1.15
N TYR A 146 8.05 -12.26 0.15
CA TYR A 146 7.81 -13.48 -0.60
C TYR A 146 8.80 -14.55 -0.18
N HIS A 147 8.33 -15.70 0.29
CA HIS A 147 9.21 -16.82 0.63
C HIS A 147 9.67 -17.54 -0.64
N ALA A 148 10.94 -17.37 -0.99
CA ALA A 148 11.53 -17.89 -2.22
C ALA A 148 12.06 -19.34 -2.09
N GLY A 149 11.84 -20.01 -0.95
CA GLY A 149 12.23 -21.40 -0.73
C GLY A 149 13.39 -21.55 0.27
N THR A 150 14.02 -22.72 0.23
CA THR A 150 15.12 -23.12 1.12
C THR A 150 16.37 -23.43 0.29
N VAL A 151 17.51 -22.91 0.69
CA VAL A 151 18.78 -23.10 0.01
C VAL A 151 19.90 -23.36 1.02
N SER A 152 21.04 -23.92 0.56
CA SER A 152 22.26 -23.99 1.39
C SER A 152 22.88 -22.60 1.59
N GLU A 153 23.67 -22.45 2.64
CA GLU A 153 24.36 -21.18 2.94
C GLU A 153 25.28 -20.77 1.80
N SER A 154 26.04 -21.69 1.24
CA SER A 154 26.92 -21.43 0.09
C SER A 154 26.14 -20.98 -1.16
N ALA A 155 24.99 -21.59 -1.44
CA ALA A 155 24.13 -21.19 -2.55
C ALA A 155 23.53 -19.80 -2.34
N PHE A 156 23.14 -19.48 -1.11
CA PHE A 156 22.67 -18.14 -0.74
C PHE A 156 23.74 -17.08 -0.96
N LEU A 157 24.95 -17.29 -0.41
CA LEU A 157 26.06 -16.33 -0.52
C LEU A 157 26.46 -16.10 -1.98
N ASN A 158 26.58 -17.15 -2.79
CA ASN A 158 26.85 -17.03 -4.23
C ASN A 158 25.76 -16.22 -4.97
N SER A 159 24.51 -16.40 -4.60
CA SER A 159 23.39 -15.63 -5.17
C SER A 159 23.41 -14.18 -4.71
N ALA A 160 23.75 -13.95 -3.45
CA ALA A 160 23.88 -12.61 -2.88
C ALA A 160 24.98 -11.78 -3.57
N GLU A 161 26.15 -12.35 -3.80
CA GLU A 161 27.23 -11.68 -4.52
C GLU A 161 26.82 -11.32 -5.97
N LYS A 162 26.19 -12.26 -6.68
CA LYS A 162 25.67 -12.00 -8.03
C LYS A 162 24.61 -10.91 -8.04
N TRP A 163 23.70 -10.92 -7.06
CA TRP A 163 22.62 -9.95 -6.93
C TRP A 163 23.13 -8.54 -6.65
N LEU A 164 24.06 -8.41 -5.72
CA LEU A 164 24.64 -7.13 -5.34
C LEU A 164 25.60 -6.57 -6.41
N GLY A 165 26.27 -7.44 -7.14
CA GLY A 165 27.27 -7.07 -8.13
C GLY A 165 28.61 -6.70 -7.47
N LYS A 166 29.54 -6.13 -8.26
CA LYS A 166 30.85 -5.70 -7.78
C LYS A 166 30.72 -4.44 -6.92
N ASN A 167 31.66 -4.28 -5.96
CA ASN A 167 31.82 -3.07 -5.15
C ASN A 167 30.59 -2.75 -4.26
N TYR A 168 29.88 -3.75 -3.79
CA TYR A 168 28.82 -3.54 -2.81
C TYR A 168 29.38 -3.07 -1.47
N GLN A 169 28.58 -2.35 -0.70
CA GLN A 169 28.94 -1.84 0.62
C GLN A 169 28.36 -2.74 1.71
N SER A 170 29.17 -2.98 2.74
CA SER A 170 28.76 -3.71 3.95
C SER A 170 28.39 -2.73 5.04
N TYR A 171 27.29 -2.98 5.72
CA TYR A 171 26.80 -2.20 6.85
C TYR A 171 26.63 -3.06 8.10
N PRO A 172 26.54 -2.49 9.30
CA PRO A 172 26.19 -3.24 10.51
C PRO A 172 24.90 -4.05 10.34
N ASN A 173 24.73 -5.09 11.16
CA ASN A 173 23.58 -5.99 11.16
C ASN A 173 23.43 -6.83 9.88
N SER A 174 24.56 -7.27 9.31
CA SER A 174 24.58 -8.15 8.13
C SER A 174 23.77 -7.63 6.96
N ARG A 175 23.88 -6.33 6.72
CA ARG A 175 23.26 -5.62 5.61
C ARG A 175 24.30 -5.29 4.55
N TYR A 176 24.01 -5.63 3.30
CA TYR A 176 24.86 -5.41 2.14
C TYR A 176 24.07 -4.70 1.06
N VAL A 177 24.63 -3.65 0.46
CA VAL A 177 23.92 -2.79 -0.52
C VAL A 177 24.78 -2.69 -1.78
N SER A 178 24.17 -2.88 -2.95
CA SER A 178 24.81 -2.71 -4.27
C SER A 178 25.37 -1.29 -4.44
N GLN A 179 26.37 -1.14 -5.30
CA GLN A 179 27.02 0.15 -5.54
C GLN A 179 26.05 1.23 -6.02
N ASP A 180 25.03 0.87 -6.78
CA ASP A 180 23.99 1.78 -7.27
C ASP A 180 22.92 2.11 -6.23
N GLY A 181 22.95 1.45 -5.04
CA GLY A 181 21.98 1.63 -3.98
C GLY A 181 20.58 1.06 -4.28
N MET A 182 20.43 0.31 -5.38
CA MET A 182 19.13 -0.20 -5.85
C MET A 182 18.78 -1.57 -5.30
N ARG A 183 19.76 -2.32 -4.77
CA ARG A 183 19.59 -3.70 -4.30
C ARG A 183 20.25 -3.87 -2.93
N GLN A 184 19.63 -4.69 -2.11
CA GLN A 184 20.14 -5.01 -0.78
C GLN A 184 20.00 -6.49 -0.50
N VAL A 185 20.96 -7.04 0.22
CA VAL A 185 20.87 -8.33 0.89
C VAL A 185 20.95 -8.11 2.38
N ARG A 186 20.07 -8.77 3.13
CA ARG A 186 20.20 -8.95 4.57
C ARG A 186 20.39 -10.43 4.86
N TYR A 187 21.35 -10.75 5.70
CA TYR A 187 21.76 -12.12 5.96
C TYR A 187 22.06 -12.31 7.44
N GLY A 188 21.57 -13.40 8.01
CA GLY A 188 21.81 -13.77 9.40
C GLY A 188 20.61 -13.62 10.32
N TYR A 189 20.85 -13.73 11.61
CA TYR A 189 19.84 -13.60 12.67
C TYR A 189 19.57 -12.12 12.96
N HIS A 190 18.82 -11.46 12.10
CA HIS A 190 18.51 -10.02 12.24
C HIS A 190 17.13 -9.75 12.86
N GLU A 191 16.36 -10.80 13.15
CA GLU A 191 15.10 -10.72 13.86
C GLU A 191 15.21 -11.43 15.21
N THR A 192 14.97 -10.73 16.30
CA THR A 192 15.16 -11.22 17.68
C THR A 192 14.30 -12.43 18.04
N ASN A 193 13.23 -12.70 17.27
CA ASN A 193 12.29 -13.79 17.50
C ASN A 193 12.32 -14.89 16.42
N SER A 194 13.27 -14.86 15.50
CA SER A 194 13.37 -15.89 14.46
C SER A 194 14.22 -17.05 14.94
N SER A 195 13.63 -18.26 15.00
CA SER A 195 14.36 -19.51 15.25
C SER A 195 15.05 -20.06 14.00
N THR A 196 14.80 -19.48 12.83
CA THR A 196 15.34 -19.93 11.55
C THR A 196 16.36 -18.95 11.00
N HIS A 197 17.46 -19.50 10.47
CA HIS A 197 18.44 -18.72 9.73
C HIS A 197 17.86 -18.39 8.36
N HIS A 198 17.80 -17.13 8.00
CA HIS A 198 17.25 -16.68 6.73
C HIS A 198 17.95 -15.43 6.19
N GLY A 199 17.76 -15.20 4.92
CA GLY A 199 18.25 -14.02 4.22
C GLY A 199 17.19 -13.40 3.35
N HIS A 200 17.39 -12.14 3.00
CA HIS A 200 16.48 -11.38 2.15
C HIS A 200 17.21 -10.75 0.98
N PHE A 201 16.59 -10.84 -0.20
CA PHE A 201 16.96 -10.08 -1.38
C PHE A 201 15.92 -8.97 -1.59
N GLU A 202 16.36 -7.73 -1.66
CA GLU A 202 15.49 -6.56 -1.72
C GLU A 202 15.88 -5.63 -2.86
N SER A 203 14.88 -5.18 -3.62
CA SER A 203 15.03 -4.12 -4.62
C SER A 203 14.40 -2.83 -4.13
N TYR A 204 14.95 -1.69 -4.55
CA TYR A 204 14.48 -0.35 -4.21
C TYR A 204 13.93 0.37 -5.45
N ASP A 205 12.95 1.26 -5.25
CA ASP A 205 12.40 2.14 -6.28
C ASP A 205 13.38 3.22 -6.76
N LYS A 206 14.36 3.55 -5.93
CA LYS A 206 15.48 4.48 -6.18
C LYS A 206 16.58 4.22 -5.14
N PRO A 207 17.81 4.73 -5.33
CA PRO A 207 18.90 4.56 -4.37
C PRO A 207 18.49 4.98 -2.95
N ASN A 208 18.62 4.06 -1.99
CA ASN A 208 18.18 4.23 -0.60
C ASN A 208 16.69 4.60 -0.45
N GLY A 209 15.89 4.29 -1.44
CA GLY A 209 14.46 4.54 -1.46
C GLY A 209 13.66 3.49 -0.71
N ARG A 210 12.49 3.20 -1.25
CA ARG A 210 11.57 2.22 -0.69
C ARG A 210 11.84 0.84 -1.27
N VAL A 211 11.75 -0.20 -0.44
CA VAL A 211 11.81 -1.60 -0.90
C VAL A 211 10.53 -1.91 -1.70
N ILE A 212 10.71 -2.24 -2.98
CA ILE A 212 9.62 -2.62 -3.90
C ILE A 212 9.49 -4.13 -4.10
N GLU A 213 10.58 -4.87 -3.83
CA GLU A 213 10.58 -6.33 -3.83
C GLU A 213 11.32 -6.83 -2.59
N ASN A 214 10.83 -7.90 -1.97
CA ASN A 214 11.43 -8.52 -0.80
C ASN A 214 11.23 -10.03 -0.86
N SER A 215 12.28 -10.76 -1.22
CA SER A 215 12.28 -12.22 -1.25
C SER A 215 13.04 -12.76 -0.05
N ALA A 216 12.36 -13.50 0.82
CA ALA A 216 12.96 -14.22 1.94
C ALA A 216 13.34 -15.64 1.53
N VAL A 217 14.50 -16.08 1.98
CA VAL A 217 15.05 -17.42 1.73
C VAL A 217 15.43 -18.05 3.06
N THR A 218 14.94 -19.25 3.33
CA THR A 218 15.42 -20.06 4.46
C THR A 218 16.79 -20.64 4.13
N ILE A 219 17.75 -20.53 5.05
CA ILE A 219 19.13 -20.95 4.85
C ILE A 219 19.41 -22.15 5.74
N ILE A 220 19.88 -23.23 5.12
CA ILE A 220 20.41 -24.41 5.81
C ILE A 220 21.93 -24.30 5.78
N ARG A 221 22.57 -24.44 6.94
CA ARG A 221 24.03 -24.49 7.02
C ARG A 221 24.55 -25.74 6.31
N ASP A 222 25.59 -25.54 5.51
CA ASP A 222 26.33 -26.63 4.85
C ASP A 222 27.06 -27.47 5.86
#